data_54df2403a8e3c1b7fce7d7c704b433bc
#
_entry.id   54df2403a8e3c1b7fce7d7c704b433bc
#
_cell.length_a   1.000
_cell.length_b   1.000
_cell.length_c   1.000
_cell.angle_alpha   90.00
_cell.angle_beta   90.00
_cell.angle_gamma   90.00
#
_symmetry.space_group_name_H-M   'P 1'
#
loop_
_entity.id
_entity.type
_entity.pdbx_description
1 polymer ?
#
loop_
_entity_poly.entity_id
_entity_poly.type
_entity_poly.pdbx_seq_one_letter_code
_entity_poly.pdbx_strand_id
1 'polypeptide(L)'
;MNIALIAHDTKKKLMQNFCIAYRGILSKNELYATGTTGRLIEEVTNLNIHKFLAGHLGGEQQIGAQIEHNQMDLVIFLRDPLTPKVHEPDVNNVVKLCDMHNIPLATNLASAELLIKSLDRGDLEWREMYK
;
A
#
# COMPACT_ATOMS: atom_id res chain seq x y z
N MET A 1 6.31 10.50 -4.31
CA MET A 1 4.94 10.00 -4.54
C MET A 1 4.41 9.31 -3.30
N ASN A 2 3.10 9.17 -3.18
CA ASN A 2 2.43 8.59 -2.02
C ASN A 2 2.10 7.13 -2.29
N ILE A 3 2.57 6.23 -1.42
CA ILE A 3 2.39 4.79 -1.56
C ILE A 3 1.64 4.25 -0.34
N ALA A 4 0.54 3.56 -0.57
CA ALA A 4 -0.21 2.86 0.48
C ALA A 4 0.23 1.40 0.53
N LEU A 5 0.52 0.92 1.73
CA LEU A 5 0.97 -0.45 1.98
C LEU A 5 -0.06 -1.15 2.87
N ILE A 6 -0.77 -2.11 2.30
CA ILE A 6 -1.84 -2.86 2.97
C ILE A 6 -1.53 -4.35 2.87
N ALA A 7 -1.75 -5.09 3.93
CA ALA A 7 -1.54 -6.54 3.92
C ALA A 7 -2.53 -7.24 4.84
N HIS A 8 -3.12 -8.33 4.37
CA HIS A 8 -3.83 -9.26 5.23
C HIS A 8 -2.84 -9.90 6.22
N ASP A 9 -3.35 -10.41 7.34
CA ASP A 9 -2.47 -10.95 8.40
C ASP A 9 -1.50 -12.00 7.90
N THR A 10 -1.96 -12.93 7.05
CA THR A 10 -1.12 -14.00 6.49
C THR A 10 -0.06 -13.48 5.53
N LYS A 11 -0.15 -12.20 5.10
CA LYS A 11 0.78 -11.59 4.13
C LYS A 11 1.69 -10.53 4.75
N LYS A 12 1.60 -10.30 6.06
CA LYS A 12 2.41 -9.27 6.72
C LYS A 12 3.90 -9.55 6.65
N LYS A 13 4.30 -10.82 6.79
CA LYS A 13 5.71 -11.20 6.66
C LYS A 13 6.22 -10.96 5.23
N LEU A 14 5.41 -11.29 4.24
CA LEU A 14 5.74 -11.03 2.83
C LEU A 14 5.89 -9.52 2.58
N MET A 15 5.02 -8.71 3.18
CA MET A 15 5.12 -7.25 3.10
C MET A 15 6.42 -6.73 3.71
N GLN A 16 6.82 -7.26 4.87
CA GLN A 16 8.10 -6.92 5.48
C GLN A 16 9.27 -7.23 4.53
N ASN A 17 9.27 -8.43 3.95
CA ASN A 17 10.32 -8.86 3.02
C ASN A 17 10.38 -7.97 1.78
N PHE A 18 9.22 -7.62 1.23
CA PHE A 18 9.13 -6.70 0.10
C PHE A 18 9.74 -5.34 0.46
N CYS A 19 9.39 -4.79 1.60
CA CYS A 19 9.89 -3.49 2.04
C CYS A 19 11.40 -3.51 2.32
N ILE A 20 11.94 -4.62 2.81
CA ILE A 20 13.38 -4.79 2.96
C ILE A 20 14.06 -4.76 1.59
N ALA A 21 13.55 -5.54 0.64
CA ALA A 21 14.13 -5.66 -0.69
C ALA A 21 14.12 -4.33 -1.45
N TYR A 22 13.07 -3.53 -1.31
CA TYR A 22 12.90 -2.28 -2.04
C TYR A 22 13.03 -1.04 -1.16
N ARG A 23 13.74 -1.17 -0.05
CA ARG A 23 13.92 -0.08 0.91
C ARG A 23 14.47 1.19 0.28
N GLY A 24 15.43 1.07 -0.63
CA GLY A 24 16.05 2.22 -1.29
C GLY A 24 15.05 3.05 -2.09
N ILE A 25 14.14 2.39 -2.81
CA ILE A 25 13.11 3.08 -3.57
C ILE A 25 12.06 3.66 -2.60
N LEU A 26 11.60 2.84 -1.65
CA LEU A 26 10.56 3.26 -0.72
C LEU A 26 10.99 4.47 0.12
N SER A 27 12.26 4.57 0.50
CA SER A 27 12.77 5.68 1.31
C SER A 27 12.69 7.04 0.60
N LYS A 28 12.54 7.06 -0.71
CA LYS A 28 12.41 8.28 -1.51
C LYS A 28 10.96 8.75 -1.64
N ASN A 29 10.02 8.03 -1.08
CA ASN A 29 8.58 8.28 -1.23
C ASN A 29 7.90 8.43 0.12
N GLU A 30 6.67 8.98 0.11
CA GLU A 30 5.84 9.06 1.29
C GLU A 30 5.06 7.76 1.44
N LEU A 31 5.19 7.11 2.59
CA LEU A 31 4.62 5.79 2.84
C LEU A 31 3.49 5.86 3.85
N TYR A 32 2.41 5.14 3.57
CA TYR A 32 1.20 5.11 4.39
C TYR A 32 0.79 3.67 4.65
N ALA A 33 0.41 3.36 5.88
CA ALA A 33 -0.04 2.02 6.26
C ALA A 33 -0.94 2.11 7.49
N THR A 34 -1.74 1.06 7.74
CA THR A 34 -2.42 0.95 9.04
C THR A 34 -1.39 0.71 10.15
N GLY A 35 -1.77 1.00 11.39
CA GLY A 35 -0.83 1.00 12.51
C GLY A 35 -0.04 -0.29 12.68
N THR A 36 -0.71 -1.45 12.64
CA THR A 36 -0.03 -2.74 12.81
C THR A 36 0.95 -3.02 11.68
N THR A 37 0.51 -2.87 10.43
CA THR A 37 1.37 -3.07 9.26
C THR A 37 2.54 -2.10 9.26
N GLY A 38 2.28 -0.83 9.55
CA GLY A 38 3.32 0.20 9.59
C GLY A 38 4.40 -0.10 10.63
N ARG A 39 3.99 -0.52 11.84
CA ARG A 39 4.97 -0.87 12.88
C ARG A 39 5.83 -2.07 12.49
N LEU A 40 5.22 -3.09 11.88
CA LEU A 40 5.94 -4.27 11.43
C LEU A 40 6.98 -3.94 10.34
N ILE A 41 6.64 -3.03 9.43
CA ILE A 41 7.57 -2.58 8.40
C ILE A 41 8.71 -1.77 9.04
N GLU A 42 8.40 -0.85 9.93
CA GLU A 42 9.41 -0.02 10.60
C GLU A 42 10.41 -0.86 11.38
N GLU A 43 9.96 -1.93 12.04
CA GLU A 43 10.83 -2.82 12.83
C GLU A 43 11.98 -3.41 12.01
N VAL A 44 11.76 -3.67 10.73
CA VAL A 44 12.74 -4.37 9.88
C VAL A 44 13.43 -3.46 8.88
N THR A 45 12.95 -2.22 8.68
CA THR A 45 13.48 -1.33 7.64
C THR A 45 13.94 0.02 8.13
N ASN A 46 13.47 0.49 9.28
CA ASN A 46 13.62 1.86 9.76
C ASN A 46 13.06 2.92 8.78
N LEU A 47 12.15 2.51 7.89
CA LEU A 47 11.44 3.47 7.04
C LEU A 47 10.50 4.31 7.88
N ASN A 48 10.30 5.56 7.46
CA ASN A 48 9.33 6.45 8.11
C ASN A 48 7.96 6.24 7.48
N ILE A 49 7.01 5.71 8.24
CA ILE A 49 5.67 5.37 7.76
C ILE A 49 4.63 6.25 8.44
N HIS A 50 3.77 6.88 7.64
CA HIS A 50 2.57 7.55 8.15
C HIS A 50 1.57 6.46 8.55
N LYS A 51 1.38 6.27 9.86
CA LYS A 51 0.53 5.19 10.37
C LYS A 51 -0.86 5.70 10.69
N PHE A 52 -1.86 5.08 10.08
CA PHE A 52 -3.25 5.25 10.45
C PHE A 52 -3.59 4.35 11.65
N LEU A 53 -4.83 4.37 12.10
CA LEU A 53 -5.28 3.44 13.13
C LEU A 53 -5.10 1.99 12.66
N ALA A 54 -5.10 1.03 13.59
CA ALA A 54 -5.13 -0.38 13.21
C ALA A 54 -6.39 -0.64 12.36
N GLY A 55 -6.33 -1.64 11.45
CA GLY A 55 -7.41 -1.89 10.51
C GLY A 55 -8.77 -2.06 11.19
N HIS A 56 -8.83 -2.86 12.27
CA HIS A 56 -10.08 -3.10 13.02
C HIS A 56 -10.55 -1.88 13.84
N LEU A 57 -9.75 -0.83 13.95
CA LEU A 57 -10.08 0.42 14.65
C LEU A 57 -10.37 1.58 13.67
N GLY A 58 -10.54 1.29 12.39
CA GLY A 58 -10.87 2.30 11.38
C GLY A 58 -9.73 2.73 10.47
N GLY A 59 -8.54 2.10 10.59
CA GLY A 59 -7.39 2.44 9.74
C GLY A 59 -7.64 2.19 8.26
N GLU A 60 -8.38 1.14 7.92
CA GLU A 60 -8.71 0.83 6.53
C GLU A 60 -9.63 1.89 5.92
N GLN A 61 -10.56 2.46 6.71
CA GLN A 61 -11.40 3.56 6.23
C GLN A 61 -10.56 4.83 6.01
N GLN A 62 -9.55 5.06 6.83
CA GLN A 62 -8.64 6.19 6.66
C GLN A 62 -7.84 6.07 5.38
N ILE A 63 -7.30 4.88 5.07
CA ILE A 63 -6.60 4.62 3.81
C ILE A 63 -7.57 4.75 2.64
N GLY A 64 -8.76 4.16 2.76
CA GLY A 64 -9.79 4.25 1.72
C GLY A 64 -10.16 5.68 1.38
N ALA A 65 -10.29 6.54 2.39
CA ALA A 65 -10.57 7.96 2.16
C ALA A 65 -9.44 8.65 1.39
N GLN A 66 -8.18 8.32 1.67
CA GLN A 66 -7.04 8.86 0.94
C GLN A 66 -7.05 8.42 -0.53
N ILE A 67 -7.40 7.18 -0.80
CA ILE A 67 -7.53 6.66 -2.17
C ILE A 67 -8.69 7.35 -2.88
N GLU A 68 -9.83 7.46 -2.22
CA GLU A 68 -11.03 8.10 -2.77
C GLU A 68 -10.76 9.57 -3.17
N HIS A 69 -9.93 10.28 -2.41
CA HIS A 69 -9.56 11.66 -2.71
C HIS A 69 -8.33 11.77 -3.62
N ASN A 70 -7.93 10.68 -4.26
CA ASN A 70 -6.78 10.61 -5.18
C ASN A 70 -5.47 11.08 -4.56
N GLN A 71 -5.26 10.77 -3.29
CA GLN A 71 -4.04 11.16 -2.57
C GLN A 71 -2.92 10.13 -2.67
N MET A 72 -3.23 8.92 -3.19
CA MET A 72 -2.25 7.85 -3.36
C MET A 72 -1.86 7.71 -4.83
N ASP A 73 -0.60 7.43 -5.09
CA ASP A 73 -0.07 7.24 -6.44
C ASP A 73 0.16 5.76 -6.77
N LEU A 74 0.30 4.93 -5.75
CA LEU A 74 0.46 3.48 -5.87
C LEU A 74 -0.13 2.83 -4.63
N VAL A 75 -0.89 1.77 -4.82
CA VAL A 75 -1.42 0.97 -3.72
C VAL A 75 -0.88 -0.45 -3.85
N ILE A 76 -0.23 -0.94 -2.81
CA ILE A 76 0.22 -2.33 -2.70
C ILE A 76 -0.62 -2.98 -1.61
N PHE A 77 -1.48 -3.89 -2.03
CA PHE A 77 -2.41 -4.61 -1.16
C PHE A 77 -2.15 -6.11 -1.28
N LEU A 78 -1.25 -6.64 -0.46
CA LEU A 78 -0.96 -8.08 -0.46
C LEU A 78 -2.10 -8.81 0.23
N ARG A 79 -2.98 -9.37 -0.59
CA ARG A 79 -4.20 -10.02 -0.10
C ARG A 79 -4.02 -11.52 0.08
N ASP A 80 -4.79 -12.07 0.99
CA ASP A 80 -4.97 -13.50 1.12
C ASP A 80 -6.18 -13.90 0.26
N PRO A 81 -5.99 -14.62 -0.85
CA PRO A 81 -7.10 -14.97 -1.73
C PRO A 81 -7.92 -16.16 -1.23
N LEU A 82 -7.46 -16.86 -0.21
CA LEU A 82 -8.05 -18.12 0.25
C LEU A 82 -8.88 -17.95 1.52
N THR A 83 -8.31 -17.37 2.56
CA THR A 83 -8.92 -17.32 3.89
C THR A 83 -8.74 -15.96 4.57
N PRO A 84 -9.22 -14.86 3.95
CA PRO A 84 -9.14 -13.56 4.63
C PRO A 84 -10.05 -13.56 5.85
N LYS A 85 -9.62 -12.88 6.92
CA LYS A 85 -10.43 -12.75 8.13
C LYS A 85 -11.55 -11.73 7.91
N VAL A 86 -12.65 -11.91 8.63
CA VAL A 86 -13.85 -11.06 8.46
C VAL A 86 -13.55 -9.57 8.69
N HIS A 87 -12.65 -9.26 9.62
CA HIS A 87 -12.31 -7.87 9.96
C HIS A 87 -11.20 -7.26 9.08
N GLU A 88 -10.70 -8.03 8.11
CA GLU A 88 -9.63 -7.55 7.24
C GLU A 88 -10.20 -6.70 6.09
N PRO A 89 -9.36 -5.79 5.51
CA PRO A 89 -9.81 -4.90 4.43
C PRO A 89 -10.39 -5.66 3.25
N ASP A 90 -11.45 -5.10 2.67
CA ASP A 90 -12.07 -5.66 1.47
C ASP A 90 -11.32 -5.19 0.23
N VAL A 91 -10.67 -6.12 -0.47
CA VAL A 91 -9.93 -5.83 -1.68
C VAL A 91 -10.83 -5.26 -2.78
N ASN A 92 -12.08 -5.69 -2.86
CA ASN A 92 -13.00 -5.22 -3.91
C ASN A 92 -13.27 -3.73 -3.78
N ASN A 93 -13.40 -3.22 -2.56
CA ASN A 93 -13.57 -1.79 -2.33
C ASN A 93 -12.32 -1.00 -2.75
N VAL A 94 -11.14 -1.51 -2.44
CA VAL A 94 -9.88 -0.86 -2.82
C VAL A 94 -9.70 -0.87 -4.34
N VAL A 95 -10.04 -1.98 -5.02
CA VAL A 95 -10.02 -2.06 -6.48
C VAL A 95 -10.89 -0.97 -7.09
N LYS A 96 -12.14 -0.85 -6.60
CA LYS A 96 -13.07 0.16 -7.08
C LYS A 96 -12.51 1.57 -6.94
N LEU A 97 -11.98 1.89 -5.76
CA LEU A 97 -11.45 3.24 -5.50
C LEU A 97 -10.22 3.55 -6.37
N CYS A 98 -9.34 2.58 -6.56
CA CYS A 98 -8.17 2.74 -7.43
C CYS A 98 -8.58 2.92 -8.88
N ASP A 99 -9.57 2.15 -9.35
CA ASP A 99 -10.05 2.25 -10.72
C ASP A 99 -10.72 3.60 -10.99
N MET A 100 -11.36 4.20 -10.00
CA MET A 100 -11.97 5.53 -10.14
C MET A 100 -10.95 6.61 -10.47
N HIS A 101 -9.70 6.43 -10.06
CA HIS A 101 -8.66 7.46 -10.18
C HIS A 101 -7.44 7.01 -10.97
N ASN A 102 -7.51 5.86 -11.63
CA ASN A 102 -6.37 5.28 -12.36
C ASN A 102 -5.12 5.15 -11.49
N ILE A 103 -5.31 4.69 -10.26
CA ILE A 103 -4.21 4.42 -9.35
C ILE A 103 -3.78 2.97 -9.54
N PRO A 104 -2.49 2.70 -9.86
CA PRO A 104 -2.04 1.32 -9.99
C PRO A 104 -2.14 0.58 -8.67
N LEU A 105 -2.64 -0.64 -8.73
CA LEU A 105 -2.86 -1.51 -7.58
C LEU A 105 -2.19 -2.85 -7.80
N ALA A 106 -1.33 -3.26 -6.86
CA ALA A 106 -0.74 -4.59 -6.84
C ALA A 106 -1.38 -5.40 -5.71
N THR A 107 -1.88 -6.60 -6.03
CA THR A 107 -2.48 -7.50 -5.04
C THR A 107 -1.60 -8.70 -4.70
N ASN A 108 -0.44 -8.81 -5.33
CA ASN A 108 0.53 -9.88 -5.10
C ASN A 108 1.95 -9.34 -5.28
N LEU A 109 2.93 -10.16 -4.87
CA LEU A 109 4.33 -9.73 -4.85
C LEU A 109 4.86 -9.41 -6.27
N ALA A 110 4.54 -10.23 -7.25
CA ALA A 110 5.05 -10.03 -8.61
C ALA A 110 4.61 -8.68 -9.18
N SER A 111 3.32 -8.35 -9.04
CA SER A 111 2.80 -7.05 -9.48
C SER A 111 3.43 -5.91 -8.69
N ALA A 112 3.60 -6.10 -7.38
CA ALA A 112 4.21 -5.07 -6.52
C ALA A 112 5.64 -4.75 -6.96
N GLU A 113 6.43 -5.76 -7.29
CA GLU A 113 7.81 -5.57 -7.76
C GLU A 113 7.87 -4.81 -9.07
N LEU A 114 7.01 -5.15 -10.03
CA LEU A 114 6.94 -4.46 -11.31
C LEU A 114 6.55 -3.01 -11.14
N LEU A 115 5.52 -2.75 -10.32
CA LEU A 115 4.99 -1.41 -10.14
C LEU A 115 5.95 -0.51 -9.36
N ILE A 116 6.64 -1.03 -8.34
CA ILE A 116 7.58 -0.20 -7.58
C ILE A 116 8.79 0.21 -8.44
N LYS A 117 9.24 -0.68 -9.30
CA LYS A 117 10.33 -0.37 -10.25
C LYS A 117 9.89 0.67 -11.28
N SER A 118 8.67 0.54 -11.77
CA SER A 118 8.08 1.49 -12.73
C SER A 118 7.93 2.88 -12.10
N LEU A 119 7.46 2.94 -10.87
CA LEU A 119 7.36 4.20 -10.13
C LEU A 119 8.73 4.86 -10.00
N ASP A 120 9.76 4.09 -9.68
CA ASP A 120 11.12 4.62 -9.51
C ASP A 120 11.71 5.16 -10.81
N ARG A 121 11.32 4.61 -11.96
CA ARG A 121 11.74 5.12 -13.27
C ARG A 121 11.01 6.40 -13.69
N GLY A 122 10.00 6.84 -12.92
CA GLY A 122 9.22 8.02 -13.28
C GLY A 122 8.01 7.75 -14.16
N ASP A 123 7.63 6.49 -14.37
CA ASP A 123 6.53 6.14 -15.27
C ASP A 123 5.16 6.65 -14.78
N LEU A 124 5.04 7.03 -13.51
CA LEU A 124 3.81 7.56 -12.92
C LEU A 124 3.82 9.08 -12.72
N GLU A 125 4.85 9.78 -13.17
CA GLU A 125 4.95 11.24 -12.94
C GLU A 125 3.84 12.03 -13.62
N TRP A 126 3.24 11.50 -14.69
CA TRP A 126 2.09 12.12 -15.35
C TRP A 126 0.91 12.34 -14.41
N ARG A 127 0.82 11.56 -13.32
CA ARG A 127 -0.26 11.68 -12.35
C ARG A 127 -0.28 13.05 -11.66
N GLU A 128 0.86 13.69 -11.53
CA GLU A 128 0.95 15.02 -10.91
C GLU A 128 0.10 16.07 -11.66
N MET A 129 -0.12 15.82 -12.95
CA MET A 129 -0.91 16.74 -13.78
C MET A 129 -2.43 16.61 -13.56
N TYR A 130 -2.86 15.54 -12.89
CA TYR A 130 -4.28 15.20 -12.74
C TYR A 130 -4.75 15.11 -11.28
N LYS A 131 -3.91 15.56 -10.37
CA LYS A 131 -4.28 15.61 -8.95
C LYS A 131 -4.97 16.91 -8.58
#